data_a55cddd34368ad0a79b2a0f9dbc79984
#
_entry.id   a55cddd34368ad0a79b2a0f9dbc79984
#
_cell.length_a   1.000
_cell.length_b   1.000
_cell.length_c   1.000
_cell.angle_alpha   90.00
_cell.angle_beta   90.00
_cell.angle_gamma   90.00
#
_symmetry.space_group_name_H-M   'P 1'
#
loop_
_entity.id
_entity.type
_entity.pdbx_description
1 polymer ?
#
loop_
_entity_poly.entity_id
_entity_poly.type
_entity_poly.pdbx_seq_one_letter_code
_entity_poly.pdbx_strand_id
1 'polypeptide(L)'
;MSYKFVISIRLFILFCLLAFTFSAIAEAQDMDSKNEKLAVLWVSGDPDVAEKSCLMYTHAAKRNGWFDEVVLIVWGSSSKLLAEDEALQEKVKAMIKDGVILEACIACSEMLGVTEDLKALGIDVKGMGVPLTNYLKDGYHVLTY
;
A
#
# COMPACT_ATOMS: atom_id res chain seq x y z
N MET A 1 25.25 -59.03 -6.58
CA MET A 1 24.38 -57.93 -6.17
C MET A 1 23.62 -57.47 -7.39
N SER A 2 22.28 -57.57 -7.41
CA SER A 2 21.51 -57.52 -8.66
C SER A 2 21.46 -56.09 -9.24
N TYR A 3 21.77 -55.94 -10.53
CA TYR A 3 21.74 -54.71 -11.33
C TYR A 3 20.42 -53.93 -11.15
N LYS A 4 19.30 -54.63 -10.97
CA LYS A 4 17.99 -54.05 -10.69
C LYS A 4 17.96 -53.26 -9.38
N PHE A 5 18.68 -53.68 -8.36
CA PHE A 5 18.73 -53.00 -7.05
C PHE A 5 19.48 -51.66 -7.14
N VAL A 6 20.58 -51.62 -7.91
CA VAL A 6 21.37 -50.39 -8.11
C VAL A 6 20.59 -49.32 -8.92
N ILE A 7 19.81 -49.76 -9.91
CA ILE A 7 18.95 -48.85 -10.70
C ILE A 7 17.85 -48.27 -9.83
N SER A 8 17.22 -49.06 -8.97
CA SER A 8 16.13 -48.60 -8.06
C SER A 8 16.63 -47.55 -7.07
N ILE A 9 17.83 -47.74 -6.51
CA ILE A 9 18.42 -46.74 -5.59
C ILE A 9 18.74 -45.42 -6.31
N ARG A 10 19.28 -45.49 -7.54
CA ARG A 10 19.59 -44.30 -8.33
C ARG A 10 18.34 -43.49 -8.69
N LEU A 11 17.25 -44.16 -9.08
CA LEU A 11 15.97 -43.53 -9.34
C LEU A 11 15.40 -42.87 -8.10
N PHE A 12 15.50 -43.52 -6.94
CA PHE A 12 15.01 -43.01 -5.69
C PHE A 12 15.78 -41.75 -5.24
N ILE A 13 17.09 -41.75 -5.36
CA ILE A 13 17.93 -40.58 -5.05
C ILE A 13 17.61 -39.41 -5.99
N LEU A 14 17.41 -39.67 -7.30
CA LEU A 14 17.05 -38.64 -8.26
C LEU A 14 15.70 -38.01 -7.95
N PHE A 15 14.73 -38.84 -7.55
CA PHE A 15 13.37 -38.36 -7.14
C PHE A 15 13.45 -37.52 -5.87
N CYS A 16 14.23 -37.92 -4.87
CA CYS A 16 14.42 -37.12 -3.65
C CYS A 16 15.10 -35.78 -3.91
N LEU A 17 16.10 -35.74 -4.82
CA LEU A 17 16.77 -34.50 -5.21
C LEU A 17 15.81 -33.54 -5.95
N LEU A 18 14.96 -34.05 -6.85
CA LEU A 18 13.93 -33.23 -7.52
C LEU A 18 12.88 -32.68 -6.54
N ALA A 19 12.45 -33.49 -5.57
CA ALA A 19 11.48 -33.05 -4.57
C ALA A 19 12.06 -31.95 -3.65
N PHE A 20 13.33 -32.04 -3.31
CA PHE A 20 14.01 -31.06 -2.47
C PHE A 20 14.17 -29.69 -3.17
N THR A 21 14.46 -29.70 -4.48
CA THR A 21 14.56 -28.45 -5.27
C THR A 21 13.19 -27.76 -5.45
N PHE A 22 12.11 -28.55 -5.55
CA PHE A 22 10.76 -27.99 -5.71
C PHE A 22 10.28 -27.31 -4.42
N SER A 23 10.62 -27.85 -3.26
CA SER A 23 10.29 -27.23 -1.96
C SER A 23 11.02 -25.90 -1.75
N ALA A 24 12.29 -25.80 -2.15
CA ALA A 24 13.07 -24.56 -2.01
C ALA A 24 12.56 -23.42 -2.90
N ILE A 25 12.00 -23.73 -4.07
CA ILE A 25 11.41 -22.73 -4.98
C ILE A 25 10.09 -22.20 -4.42
N ALA A 26 9.27 -23.05 -3.79
CA ALA A 26 8.01 -22.65 -3.18
C ALA A 26 8.23 -21.70 -1.97
N GLU A 27 9.24 -21.96 -1.14
CA GLU A 27 9.59 -21.06 -0.02
C GLU A 27 10.15 -19.72 -0.50
N ALA A 28 10.90 -19.68 -1.60
CA ALA A 28 11.43 -18.42 -2.16
C ALA A 28 10.33 -17.52 -2.73
N GLN A 29 9.24 -18.07 -3.25
CA GLN A 29 8.09 -17.30 -3.74
C GLN A 29 7.22 -16.73 -2.61
N ASP A 30 7.14 -17.41 -1.46
CA ASP A 30 6.37 -16.94 -0.30
C ASP A 30 7.15 -15.86 0.49
N MET A 31 8.46 -15.81 0.41
CA MET A 31 9.28 -14.77 1.05
C MET A 31 9.23 -13.41 0.33
N ASP A 32 8.92 -13.37 -0.96
CA ASP A 32 8.84 -12.13 -1.74
C ASP A 32 7.47 -11.43 -1.61
N SER A 33 6.46 -12.12 -1.11
CA SER A 33 5.11 -11.56 -0.92
C SER A 33 4.87 -10.89 0.44
N LYS A 34 5.84 -10.96 1.36
CA LYS A 34 5.71 -10.42 2.73
C LYS A 34 6.32 -9.03 2.83
N ASN A 35 5.47 -8.06 2.95
CA ASN A 35 5.75 -6.66 3.31
C ASN A 35 5.64 -5.65 2.14
N GLU A 36 4.75 -5.88 1.21
CA GLU A 36 4.45 -4.89 0.18
C GLU A 36 3.66 -3.73 0.78
N LYS A 37 4.10 -2.50 0.48
CA LYS A 37 3.56 -1.27 1.04
C LYS A 37 3.20 -0.29 -0.05
N LEU A 38 2.08 0.40 0.10
CA LEU A 38 1.57 1.37 -0.85
C LEU A 38 1.45 2.75 -0.21
N ALA A 39 2.02 3.76 -0.85
CA ALA A 39 1.77 5.17 -0.55
C ALA A 39 1.06 5.82 -1.75
N VAL A 40 -0.13 6.35 -1.52
CA VAL A 40 -0.90 7.05 -2.54
C VAL A 40 -0.82 8.55 -2.29
N LEU A 41 -0.23 9.27 -3.22
CA LEU A 41 -0.10 10.72 -3.19
C LEU A 41 -1.28 11.35 -3.94
N TRP A 42 -2.23 11.88 -3.20
CA TRP A 42 -3.40 12.55 -3.77
C TRP A 42 -3.17 14.05 -3.85
N VAL A 43 -2.98 14.56 -5.07
CA VAL A 43 -2.70 15.98 -5.34
C VAL A 43 -3.83 16.70 -6.09
N SER A 44 -4.68 15.93 -6.79
CA SER A 44 -5.74 16.48 -7.62
C SER A 44 -6.86 17.12 -6.78
N GLY A 45 -7.29 18.31 -7.21
CA GLY A 45 -8.50 18.95 -6.70
C GLY A 45 -9.77 18.58 -7.49
N ASP A 46 -9.70 17.58 -8.37
CA ASP A 46 -10.82 17.10 -9.16
C ASP A 46 -11.60 16.03 -8.38
N PRO A 47 -12.91 16.24 -8.11
CA PRO A 47 -13.72 15.28 -7.34
C PRO A 47 -13.91 13.93 -8.06
N ASP A 48 -13.96 13.90 -9.39
CA ASP A 48 -14.08 12.66 -10.15
C ASP A 48 -12.79 11.82 -10.05
N VAL A 49 -11.62 12.43 -10.10
CA VAL A 49 -10.32 11.77 -9.87
C VAL A 49 -10.26 11.24 -8.43
N ALA A 50 -10.68 12.06 -7.46
CA ALA A 50 -10.71 11.66 -6.07
C ALA A 50 -11.59 10.42 -5.85
N GLU A 51 -12.85 10.50 -6.27
CA GLU A 51 -13.84 9.45 -6.02
C GLU A 51 -13.62 8.19 -6.83
N LYS A 52 -13.43 8.34 -8.16
CA LYS A 52 -13.47 7.24 -9.13
C LYS A 52 -12.13 6.56 -9.36
N SER A 53 -11.04 7.15 -8.86
CA SER A 53 -9.70 6.59 -9.03
C SER A 53 -8.95 6.51 -7.71
N CYS A 54 -8.58 7.64 -7.11
CA CYS A 54 -7.71 7.73 -5.96
C CYS A 54 -8.26 6.97 -4.73
N LEU A 55 -9.40 7.42 -4.19
CA LEU A 55 -9.98 6.82 -2.97
C LEU A 55 -10.51 5.42 -3.21
N MET A 56 -11.11 5.18 -4.39
CA MET A 56 -11.62 3.86 -4.75
C MET A 56 -10.50 2.81 -4.75
N TYR A 57 -9.40 3.07 -5.45
CA TYR A 57 -8.27 2.13 -5.51
C TYR A 57 -7.59 1.97 -4.14
N THR A 58 -7.30 3.08 -3.45
CA THR A 58 -6.64 3.07 -2.15
C THR A 58 -7.42 2.25 -1.12
N HIS A 59 -8.73 2.45 -1.06
CA HIS A 59 -9.59 1.70 -0.13
C HIS A 59 -9.67 0.22 -0.50
N ALA A 60 -9.82 -0.10 -1.79
CA ALA A 60 -9.83 -1.47 -2.27
C ALA A 60 -8.51 -2.20 -1.97
N ALA A 61 -7.37 -1.55 -2.17
CA ALA A 61 -6.04 -2.09 -1.88
C ALA A 61 -5.91 -2.53 -0.41
N LYS A 62 -6.42 -1.71 0.54
CA LYS A 62 -6.43 -2.07 1.96
C LYS A 62 -7.42 -3.17 2.28
N ARG A 63 -8.67 -3.06 1.83
CA ARG A 63 -9.73 -4.03 2.17
C ARG A 63 -9.49 -5.42 1.61
N ASN A 64 -8.86 -5.51 0.44
CA ASN A 64 -8.56 -6.81 -0.19
C ASN A 64 -7.18 -7.37 0.22
N GLY A 65 -6.43 -6.66 1.07
CA GLY A 65 -5.11 -7.11 1.51
C GLY A 65 -4.08 -7.20 0.38
N TRP A 66 -4.20 -6.33 -0.65
CA TRP A 66 -3.21 -6.29 -1.74
C TRP A 66 -1.87 -5.76 -1.29
N PHE A 67 -1.87 -4.96 -0.22
CA PHE A 67 -0.68 -4.44 0.45
C PHE A 67 -0.86 -4.56 1.96
N ASP A 68 0.21 -4.87 2.66
CA ASP A 68 0.22 -4.98 4.13
C ASP A 68 -0.02 -3.63 4.80
N GLU A 69 0.56 -2.57 4.21
CA GLU A 69 0.39 -1.21 4.66
C GLU A 69 -0.04 -0.30 3.51
N VAL A 70 -1.05 0.53 3.75
CA VAL A 70 -1.58 1.49 2.78
C VAL A 70 -1.65 2.86 3.44
N VAL A 71 -0.95 3.82 2.84
CA VAL A 71 -0.93 5.23 3.25
C VAL A 71 -1.58 6.08 2.18
N LEU A 72 -2.49 6.97 2.57
CA LEU A 72 -3.02 8.03 1.72
C LEU A 72 -2.48 9.39 2.19
N ILE A 73 -1.80 10.08 1.29
CA ILE A 73 -1.17 11.38 1.54
C ILE A 73 -1.96 12.47 0.81
N VAL A 74 -2.62 13.32 1.57
CA VAL A 74 -3.35 14.48 1.04
C VAL A 74 -2.36 15.65 0.84
N TRP A 75 -2.22 16.12 -0.41
CA TRP A 75 -1.21 17.11 -0.78
C TRP A 75 -1.71 18.11 -1.81
N GLY A 76 -1.47 19.40 -1.58
CA GLY A 76 -1.86 20.44 -2.54
C GLY A 76 -3.38 20.64 -2.61
N SER A 77 -3.95 20.68 -3.82
CA SER A 77 -5.35 21.01 -4.06
C SER A 77 -6.34 20.02 -3.46
N SER A 78 -5.94 18.77 -3.27
CA SER A 78 -6.77 17.75 -2.61
C SER A 78 -7.12 18.12 -1.17
N SER A 79 -6.26 18.88 -0.49
CA SER A 79 -6.51 19.35 0.89
C SER A 79 -7.77 20.21 0.97
N LYS A 80 -7.95 21.13 0.03
CA LYS A 80 -9.14 21.98 -0.03
C LYS A 80 -10.37 21.18 -0.44
N LEU A 81 -10.24 20.36 -1.49
CA LEU A 81 -11.34 19.50 -1.94
C LEU A 81 -11.88 18.63 -0.80
N LEU A 82 -10.98 17.97 -0.05
CA LEU A 82 -11.38 17.10 1.07
C LEU A 82 -12.05 17.89 2.21
N ALA A 83 -11.55 19.10 2.51
CA ALA A 83 -12.11 19.93 3.57
C ALA A 83 -13.54 20.44 3.23
N GLU A 84 -13.86 20.61 1.95
CA GLU A 84 -15.12 21.18 1.47
C GLU A 84 -16.17 20.13 1.03
N ASP A 85 -15.77 18.85 0.81
CA ASP A 85 -16.65 17.80 0.29
C ASP A 85 -16.98 16.74 1.37
N GLU A 86 -18.20 16.82 1.92
CA GLU A 86 -18.69 15.91 2.95
C GLU A 86 -18.72 14.44 2.49
N ALA A 87 -19.03 14.18 1.22
CA ALA A 87 -19.07 12.80 0.71
C ALA A 87 -17.68 12.17 0.66
N LEU A 88 -16.66 12.93 0.30
CA LEU A 88 -15.26 12.48 0.36
C LEU A 88 -14.77 12.32 1.79
N GLN A 89 -15.20 13.19 2.73
CA GLN A 89 -14.89 13.05 4.15
C GLN A 89 -15.42 11.74 4.74
N GLU A 90 -16.67 11.38 4.42
CA GLU A 90 -17.23 10.10 4.88
C GLU A 90 -16.46 8.88 4.31
N LYS A 91 -16.03 8.94 3.05
CA LYS A 91 -15.18 7.90 2.47
C LYS A 91 -13.84 7.80 3.19
N VAL A 92 -13.19 8.91 3.45
CA VAL A 92 -11.91 8.97 4.17
C VAL A 92 -12.03 8.45 5.60
N LYS A 93 -13.11 8.80 6.33
CA LYS A 93 -13.39 8.23 7.66
C LYS A 93 -13.55 6.70 7.61
N ALA A 94 -14.23 6.18 6.59
CA ALA A 94 -14.35 4.73 6.40
C ALA A 94 -12.98 4.08 6.13
N MET A 95 -12.13 4.71 5.34
CA MET A 95 -10.78 4.25 5.06
C MET A 95 -9.91 4.19 6.33
N ILE A 96 -9.98 5.23 7.18
CA ILE A 96 -9.28 5.23 8.49
C ILE A 96 -9.75 4.05 9.35
N LYS A 97 -11.07 3.83 9.42
CA LYS A 97 -11.65 2.70 10.18
C LYS A 97 -11.17 1.35 9.67
N ASP A 98 -10.97 1.21 8.37
CA ASP A 98 -10.48 -0.02 7.74
C ASP A 98 -8.94 -0.13 7.78
N GLY A 99 -8.25 0.84 8.41
CA GLY A 99 -6.81 0.77 8.68
C GLY A 99 -5.93 1.37 7.59
N VAL A 100 -6.45 2.26 6.74
CA VAL A 100 -5.61 3.13 5.90
C VAL A 100 -5.00 4.22 6.78
N ILE A 101 -3.70 4.43 6.68
CA ILE A 101 -3.00 5.53 7.34
C ILE A 101 -3.23 6.80 6.53
N LEU A 102 -3.79 7.83 7.15
CA LEU A 102 -4.02 9.11 6.50
C LEU A 102 -3.10 10.19 7.03
N GLU A 103 -2.40 10.83 6.10
CA GLU A 103 -1.48 11.92 6.37
C GLU A 103 -1.76 13.11 5.45
N ALA A 104 -1.46 14.33 5.89
CA ALA A 104 -1.64 15.53 5.07
C ALA A 104 -0.47 16.51 5.22
N CYS A 105 -0.19 17.22 4.12
CA CYS A 105 0.86 18.23 4.08
C CYS A 105 0.43 19.51 4.82
N ILE A 106 1.08 19.82 5.96
CA ILE A 106 0.77 21.02 6.75
C ILE A 106 0.98 22.31 5.95
N ALA A 107 2.07 22.41 5.17
CA ALA A 107 2.33 23.61 4.39
C ALA A 107 1.21 23.90 3.36
N CYS A 108 0.66 22.83 2.74
CA CYS A 108 -0.47 22.99 1.81
C CYS A 108 -1.76 23.37 2.54
N SER A 109 -2.07 22.72 3.64
CA SER A 109 -3.30 22.97 4.40
C SER A 109 -3.31 24.35 5.06
N GLU A 110 -2.14 24.84 5.52
CA GLU A 110 -2.01 26.21 6.04
C GLU A 110 -2.22 27.26 4.94
N MET A 111 -1.59 27.10 3.78
CA MET A 111 -1.77 28.00 2.63
C MET A 111 -3.23 28.06 2.14
N LEU A 112 -3.97 26.97 2.32
CA LEU A 112 -5.38 26.85 1.91
C LEU A 112 -6.36 27.16 3.04
N GLY A 113 -5.89 27.33 4.28
CA GLY A 113 -6.71 27.64 5.45
C GLY A 113 -7.57 26.48 5.97
N VAL A 114 -7.19 25.23 5.69
CA VAL A 114 -8.01 24.03 5.98
C VAL A 114 -7.34 23.05 6.96
N THR A 115 -6.30 23.49 7.66
CA THR A 115 -5.54 22.62 8.57
C THR A 115 -6.39 21.98 9.66
N GLU A 116 -7.25 22.77 10.31
CA GLU A 116 -8.06 22.28 11.42
C GLU A 116 -9.21 21.37 10.92
N ASP A 117 -9.73 21.61 9.73
CA ASP A 117 -10.74 20.75 9.10
C ASP A 117 -10.16 19.34 8.85
N LEU A 118 -8.94 19.27 8.31
CA LEU A 118 -8.27 17.98 8.08
C LEU A 118 -7.95 17.23 9.39
N LYS A 119 -7.48 17.96 10.42
CA LYS A 119 -7.25 17.37 11.75
C LYS A 119 -8.55 16.83 12.37
N ALA A 120 -9.66 17.53 12.20
CA ALA A 120 -10.97 17.11 12.70
C ALA A 120 -11.46 15.80 12.09
N LEU A 121 -10.97 15.45 10.90
CA LEU A 121 -11.22 14.16 10.24
C LEU A 121 -10.35 13.02 10.80
N GLY A 122 -9.43 13.29 11.72
CA GLY A 122 -8.50 12.30 12.27
C GLY A 122 -7.25 12.08 11.40
N ILE A 123 -6.94 13.01 10.51
CA ILE A 123 -5.77 12.95 9.62
C ILE A 123 -4.54 13.50 10.35
N ASP A 124 -3.40 12.82 10.24
CA ASP A 124 -2.11 13.28 10.76
C ASP A 124 -1.53 14.38 9.86
N VAL A 125 -1.73 15.64 10.26
CA VAL A 125 -1.28 16.83 9.50
C VAL A 125 0.11 17.24 9.97
N LYS A 126 1.10 17.07 9.10
CA LYS A 126 2.52 17.31 9.42
C LYS A 126 3.35 17.72 8.20
N GLY A 127 4.64 18.02 8.42
CA GLY A 127 5.58 18.26 7.33
C GLY A 127 5.84 17.01 6.51
N MET A 128 5.26 16.91 5.31
CA MET A 128 5.28 15.70 4.50
C MET A 128 6.53 15.47 3.65
N GLY A 129 7.44 16.44 3.55
CA GLY A 129 8.65 16.30 2.73
C GLY A 129 9.53 15.12 3.17
N VAL A 130 9.81 14.99 4.46
CA VAL A 130 10.62 13.88 5.01
C VAL A 130 9.85 12.55 4.96
N PRO A 131 8.59 12.45 5.44
CA PRO A 131 7.83 11.20 5.34
C PRO A 131 7.72 10.66 3.92
N LEU A 132 7.35 11.49 2.94
CA LEU A 132 7.28 11.06 1.54
C LEU A 132 8.63 10.57 1.01
N THR A 133 9.73 11.27 1.37
CA THR A 133 11.08 10.84 1.00
C THR A 133 11.43 9.48 1.61
N ASN A 134 11.00 9.22 2.85
CA ASN A 134 11.20 7.94 3.50
C ASN A 134 10.39 6.83 2.84
N TYR A 135 9.11 7.05 2.49
CA TYR A 135 8.31 6.07 1.75
C TYR A 135 8.99 5.65 0.44
N LEU A 136 9.54 6.63 -0.32
CA LEU A 136 10.29 6.34 -1.56
C LEU A 136 11.57 5.52 -1.32
N LYS A 137 12.25 5.72 -0.17
CA LYS A 137 13.50 5.02 0.17
C LYS A 137 13.25 3.65 0.81
N ASP A 138 12.15 3.49 1.52
CA ASP A 138 11.80 2.31 2.29
C ASP A 138 11.02 1.27 1.45
N GLY A 139 11.00 1.44 0.12
CA GLY A 139 10.47 0.47 -0.82
C GLY A 139 8.95 0.47 -0.96
N TYR A 140 8.26 1.56 -0.57
CA TYR A 140 6.84 1.68 -0.87
C TYR A 140 6.61 1.84 -2.38
N HIS A 141 5.60 1.16 -2.90
CA HIS A 141 5.03 1.50 -4.19
C HIS A 141 4.32 2.86 -4.07
N VAL A 142 4.68 3.81 -4.92
CA VAL A 142 4.08 5.15 -4.87
C VAL A 142 3.23 5.40 -6.09
N LEU A 143 1.95 5.70 -5.88
CA LEU A 143 1.02 6.16 -6.91
C LEU A 143 0.68 7.63 -6.69
N THR A 144 0.48 8.38 -7.77
CA THR A 144 0.07 9.80 -7.70
C THR A 144 -1.19 10.02 -8.54
N TYR A 145 -2.16 10.72 -7.96
CA TYR A 145 -3.42 11.11 -8.58
C TYR A 145 -3.62 12.62 -8.55
#